data_ced741661a25ff4a770ec9089d85308c
#
_entry.id   ced741661a25ff4a770ec9089d85308c
#
_cell.length_a   1.000
_cell.length_b   1.000
_cell.length_c   1.000
_cell.angle_alpha   90.00
_cell.angle_beta   90.00
_cell.angle_gamma   90.00
#
_symmetry.space_group_name_H-M   'P 1'
#
loop_
_entity.id
_entity.type
_entity.pdbx_description
1 polymer ?
#
loop_
_entity_poly.entity_id
_entity_poly.type
_entity_poly.pdbx_seq_one_letter_code
_entity_poly.pdbx_strand_id
1 'polypeptide(L)'
;SPKSNLYTRMFAKEAMEMLLKGFQRLAAEGPDCRESLFKDFLVASNLAGISFANAGTGAVHAMSYPLSGVYHVTHGEANYQFLTAVFQTYLEKAPEGGIGGLNEFLAGILGCEPGGVYREMEELLGGLIQRKPLRAYGMKEEEIRTFAKSVEETQQRLLNQSYVKFTADDMEEIYRKLY
;
A
#
# COMPACT_ATOMS: atom_id res chain seq x y z
N SER A 1 -0.62 -8.67 8.93
CA SER A 1 -0.20 -10.05 8.58
C SER A 1 -0.36 -10.98 9.77
N PRO A 2 -0.85 -12.22 9.58
CA PRO A 2 -0.92 -13.23 10.64
C PRO A 2 0.46 -13.64 11.19
N LYS A 3 1.52 -13.43 10.45
CA LYS A 3 2.91 -13.65 10.89
C LYS A 3 3.53 -12.47 11.62
N SER A 4 2.79 -11.38 11.78
CA SER A 4 3.27 -10.18 12.49
C SER A 4 3.53 -10.49 13.96
N ASN A 5 4.65 -10.01 14.47
CA ASN A 5 5.06 -10.10 15.87
C ASN A 5 5.57 -8.75 16.38
N LEU A 6 6.01 -8.71 17.64
CA LEU A 6 6.49 -7.47 18.25
C LEU A 6 7.61 -6.82 17.42
N TYR A 7 8.61 -7.59 17.00
CA TYR A 7 9.77 -7.08 16.26
C TYR A 7 9.38 -6.55 14.88
N THR A 8 8.60 -7.33 14.12
CA THR A 8 8.16 -6.88 12.78
C THR A 8 7.30 -5.64 12.85
N ARG A 9 6.46 -5.49 13.90
CA ARG A 9 5.68 -4.27 14.12
C ARG A 9 6.54 -3.07 14.50
N MET A 10 7.59 -3.24 15.32
CA MET A 10 8.52 -2.16 15.67
C MET A 10 9.21 -1.64 14.41
N PHE A 11 9.81 -2.52 13.61
CA PHE A 11 10.47 -2.11 12.37
C PHE A 11 9.50 -1.49 11.35
N ALA A 12 8.29 -2.04 11.21
CA ALA A 12 7.28 -1.48 10.30
C ALA A 12 6.84 -0.07 10.72
N LYS A 13 6.59 0.15 12.02
CA LYS A 13 6.18 1.47 12.54
C LYS A 13 7.26 2.51 12.31
N GLU A 14 8.50 2.19 12.67
CA GLU A 14 9.63 3.10 12.45
C GLU A 14 9.80 3.43 10.96
N ALA A 15 9.75 2.42 10.09
CA ALA A 15 9.83 2.63 8.64
C ALA A 15 8.70 3.53 8.11
N MET A 16 7.45 3.29 8.54
CA MET A 16 6.30 4.11 8.12
C MET A 16 6.45 5.55 8.60
N GLU A 17 6.86 5.76 9.85
CA GLU A 17 7.05 7.10 10.41
C GLU A 17 8.14 7.87 9.66
N MET A 18 9.30 7.27 9.43
CA MET A 18 10.39 7.87 8.66
C MET A 18 9.96 8.22 7.24
N LEU A 19 9.28 7.29 6.53
CA LEU A 19 8.82 7.52 5.17
C LEU A 19 7.77 8.63 5.10
N LEU A 20 6.75 8.61 5.95
CA LEU A 20 5.68 9.61 5.91
C LEU A 20 6.20 11.00 6.27
N LYS A 21 7.04 11.13 7.30
CA LYS A 21 7.69 12.41 7.65
C LYS A 21 8.59 12.91 6.50
N GLY A 22 9.33 12.01 5.86
CA GLY A 22 10.14 12.34 4.69
C GLY A 22 9.27 12.82 3.51
N PHE A 23 8.14 12.17 3.25
CA PHE A 23 7.21 12.59 2.20
C PHE A 23 6.53 13.93 2.53
N GLN A 24 6.11 14.15 3.78
CA GLN A 24 5.57 15.45 4.21
C GLN A 24 6.59 16.58 4.01
N ARG A 25 7.85 16.32 4.37
CA ARG A 25 8.93 17.27 4.17
C ARG A 25 9.17 17.54 2.67
N LEU A 26 9.20 16.49 1.86
CA LEU A 26 9.36 16.62 0.41
C LEU A 26 8.20 17.40 -0.24
N ALA A 27 6.96 17.20 0.23
CA ALA A 27 5.80 17.95 -0.22
C ALA A 27 5.86 19.43 0.17
N ALA A 28 6.39 19.74 1.36
CA ALA A 28 6.48 21.11 1.87
C ALA A 28 7.67 21.91 1.29
N GLU A 29 8.84 21.28 1.19
CA GLU A 29 10.11 21.92 0.81
C GLU A 29 10.44 21.79 -0.69
N GLY A 30 9.75 20.88 -1.40
CA GLY A 30 9.99 20.59 -2.80
C GLY A 30 11.14 19.61 -3.05
N PRO A 31 11.46 19.33 -4.34
CA PRO A 31 12.40 18.28 -4.72
C PRO A 31 13.86 18.53 -4.30
N ASP A 32 14.23 19.77 -3.98
CA ASP A 32 15.60 20.14 -3.64
C ASP A 32 16.05 19.55 -2.28
N CYS A 33 15.09 19.27 -1.36
CA CYS A 33 15.42 18.63 -0.09
C CYS A 33 15.69 17.12 -0.24
N ARG A 34 15.50 16.53 -1.40
CA ARG A 34 15.58 15.07 -1.64
C ARG A 34 16.90 14.48 -1.22
N GLU A 35 18.02 15.13 -1.52
CA GLU A 35 19.34 14.63 -1.19
C GLU A 35 19.54 14.47 0.32
N SER A 36 19.00 15.41 1.11
CA SER A 36 19.06 15.36 2.58
C SER A 36 18.23 14.21 3.18
N LEU A 37 17.27 13.66 2.43
CA LEU A 37 16.38 12.57 2.85
C LEU A 37 16.89 11.17 2.44
N PHE A 38 17.91 11.07 1.58
CA PHE A 38 18.35 9.78 1.05
C PHE A 38 18.74 8.79 2.15
N LYS A 39 19.50 9.25 3.15
CA LYS A 39 19.92 8.38 4.26
C LYS A 39 18.71 7.82 5.01
N ASP A 40 17.75 8.67 5.32
CA ASP A 40 16.56 8.29 6.08
C ASP A 40 15.67 7.33 5.26
N PHE A 41 15.49 7.59 3.97
CA PHE A 41 14.77 6.68 3.09
C PHE A 41 15.45 5.32 2.92
N LEU A 42 16.80 5.26 2.88
CA LEU A 42 17.53 4.00 2.85
C LEU A 42 17.36 3.22 4.15
N VAL A 43 17.45 3.88 5.29
CA VAL A 43 17.21 3.27 6.60
C VAL A 43 15.77 2.75 6.68
N ALA A 44 14.79 3.58 6.34
CA ALA A 44 13.38 3.20 6.34
C ALA A 44 13.09 2.00 5.41
N SER A 45 13.68 1.99 4.22
CA SER A 45 13.58 0.86 3.28
C SER A 45 14.17 -0.43 3.87
N ASN A 46 15.31 -0.34 4.55
CA ASN A 46 15.92 -1.49 5.22
C ASN A 46 15.04 -2.02 6.37
N LEU A 47 14.53 -1.14 7.23
CA LEU A 47 13.61 -1.50 8.32
C LEU A 47 12.33 -2.15 7.78
N ALA A 48 11.75 -1.59 6.71
CA ALA A 48 10.61 -2.20 6.03
C ALA A 48 10.97 -3.60 5.48
N GLY A 49 12.16 -3.74 4.88
CA GLY A 49 12.69 -5.01 4.39
C GLY A 49 12.79 -6.07 5.48
N ILE A 50 13.36 -5.74 6.64
CA ILE A 50 13.43 -6.62 7.81
C ILE A 50 12.03 -7.04 8.25
N SER A 51 11.09 -6.09 8.31
CA SER A 51 9.71 -6.37 8.70
C SER A 51 9.02 -7.35 7.74
N PHE A 52 8.94 -7.01 6.45
CA PHE A 52 8.17 -7.83 5.50
C PHE A 52 8.85 -9.15 5.13
N ALA A 53 10.19 -9.24 5.20
CA ALA A 53 10.88 -10.51 5.00
C ALA A 53 10.44 -11.57 6.03
N ASN A 54 10.07 -11.14 7.24
CA ASN A 54 9.61 -12.01 8.32
C ASN A 54 8.07 -12.12 8.39
N ALA A 55 7.35 -11.02 8.17
CA ALA A 55 5.89 -10.99 8.27
C ALA A 55 5.17 -11.26 6.94
N GLY A 56 5.86 -11.20 5.82
CA GLY A 56 5.29 -11.30 4.48
C GLY A 56 4.59 -10.02 4.03
N THR A 57 4.25 -9.99 2.74
CA THR A 57 3.44 -8.96 2.09
C THR A 57 2.05 -9.53 1.77
N GLY A 58 1.05 -8.68 1.56
CA GLY A 58 -0.35 -9.09 1.42
C GLY A 58 -1.00 -8.67 0.10
N ALA A 59 -2.29 -8.35 0.14
CA ALA A 59 -3.12 -8.08 -1.03
C ALA A 59 -2.62 -6.96 -1.93
N VAL A 60 -2.00 -5.89 -1.39
CA VAL A 60 -1.41 -4.83 -2.21
C VAL A 60 -0.42 -5.40 -3.23
N HIS A 61 0.52 -6.23 -2.75
CA HIS A 61 1.50 -6.89 -3.63
C HIS A 61 0.86 -7.91 -4.56
N ALA A 62 -0.10 -8.69 -4.07
CA ALA A 62 -0.80 -9.68 -4.90
C ALA A 62 -1.51 -9.01 -6.08
N MET A 63 -2.22 -7.91 -5.84
CA MET A 63 -2.97 -7.19 -6.86
C MET A 63 -2.09 -6.38 -7.81
N SER A 64 -0.89 -5.99 -7.39
CA SER A 64 0.04 -5.24 -8.23
C SER A 64 0.76 -6.10 -9.28
N TYR A 65 0.82 -7.42 -9.11
CA TYR A 65 1.57 -8.31 -10.00
C TYR A 65 1.09 -8.32 -11.45
N PRO A 66 -0.22 -8.32 -11.77
CA PRO A 66 -0.66 -8.20 -13.16
C PRO A 66 -0.18 -6.89 -13.80
N LEU A 67 -0.23 -5.79 -13.05
CA LEU A 67 0.21 -4.48 -13.55
C LEU A 67 1.72 -4.46 -13.85
N SER A 68 2.53 -5.06 -12.99
CA SER A 68 3.97 -5.19 -13.23
C SER A 68 4.31 -6.22 -14.28
N GLY A 69 3.65 -7.38 -14.28
CA GLY A 69 3.99 -8.52 -15.15
C GLY A 69 3.51 -8.34 -16.58
N VAL A 70 2.36 -7.74 -16.80
CA VAL A 70 1.76 -7.57 -18.14
C VAL A 70 2.10 -6.21 -18.75
N TYR A 71 2.02 -5.14 -17.93
CA TYR A 71 2.20 -3.75 -18.42
C TYR A 71 3.55 -3.15 -18.06
N HIS A 72 4.45 -3.94 -17.44
CA HIS A 72 5.81 -3.55 -17.10
C HIS A 72 5.91 -2.29 -16.23
N VAL A 73 4.88 -2.03 -15.42
CA VAL A 73 4.88 -0.94 -14.45
C VAL A 73 5.88 -1.28 -13.34
N THR A 74 6.69 -0.31 -12.92
CA THR A 74 7.67 -0.53 -11.86
C THR A 74 7.01 -1.00 -10.57
N HIS A 75 7.67 -1.87 -9.83
CA HIS A 75 7.08 -2.52 -8.65
C HIS A 75 6.51 -1.54 -7.62
N GLY A 76 7.27 -0.47 -7.32
CA GLY A 76 6.82 0.55 -6.37
C GLY A 76 5.58 1.31 -6.87
N GLU A 77 5.57 1.70 -8.14
CA GLU A 77 4.43 2.39 -8.77
C GLU A 77 3.21 1.48 -8.83
N ALA A 78 3.39 0.21 -9.19
CA ALA A 78 2.29 -0.76 -9.21
C ALA A 78 1.67 -0.97 -7.82
N ASN A 79 2.49 -1.11 -6.76
CA ASN A 79 2.00 -1.22 -5.39
C ASN A 79 1.26 0.05 -4.94
N TYR A 80 1.78 1.22 -5.30
CA TYR A 80 1.16 2.49 -4.96
C TYR A 80 -0.27 2.61 -5.51
N GLN A 81 -0.55 2.07 -6.71
CA GLN A 81 -1.91 2.10 -7.28
C GLN A 81 -2.95 1.45 -6.36
N PHE A 82 -2.59 0.39 -5.66
CA PHE A 82 -3.53 -0.41 -4.85
C PHE A 82 -3.51 -0.09 -3.36
N LEU A 83 -2.52 0.66 -2.87
CA LEU A 83 -2.24 0.82 -1.44
C LEU A 83 -3.48 1.26 -0.64
N THR A 84 -4.02 2.42 -0.94
CA THR A 84 -5.12 3.00 -0.15
C THR A 84 -6.44 2.25 -0.35
N ALA A 85 -6.74 1.81 -1.57
CA ALA A 85 -7.96 1.06 -1.87
C ALA A 85 -8.01 -0.28 -1.13
N VAL A 86 -6.89 -1.02 -1.08
CA VAL A 86 -6.81 -2.27 -0.31
C VAL A 86 -6.99 -2.02 1.18
N PHE A 87 -6.38 -0.97 1.74
CA PHE A 87 -6.53 -0.65 3.16
C PHE A 87 -7.92 -0.14 3.51
N GLN A 88 -8.58 0.60 2.62
CA GLN A 88 -10.00 0.95 2.77
C GLN A 88 -10.88 -0.30 2.83
N THR A 89 -10.66 -1.26 1.93
CA THR A 89 -11.36 -2.55 1.97
C THR A 89 -11.08 -3.34 3.25
N TYR A 90 -9.86 -3.29 3.79
CA TYR A 90 -9.56 -3.87 5.11
C TYR A 90 -10.40 -3.24 6.21
N LEU A 91 -10.52 -1.91 6.22
CA LEU A 91 -11.31 -1.18 7.20
C LEU A 91 -12.81 -1.51 7.09
N GLU A 92 -13.33 -1.58 5.87
CA GLU A 92 -14.73 -1.93 5.60
C GLU A 92 -15.07 -3.35 6.04
N LYS A 93 -14.17 -4.32 5.81
CA LYS A 93 -14.41 -5.74 6.13
C LYS A 93 -14.18 -6.10 7.60
N ALA A 94 -13.27 -5.40 8.29
CA ALA A 94 -12.93 -5.71 9.69
C ALA A 94 -12.50 -4.44 10.47
N PRO A 95 -13.41 -3.49 10.71
CA PRO A 95 -13.10 -2.23 11.38
C PRO A 95 -12.65 -2.41 12.83
N GLU A 96 -13.15 -3.43 13.51
CA GLU A 96 -12.93 -3.67 14.95
C GLU A 96 -11.58 -4.35 15.28
N GLY A 97 -10.74 -4.56 14.30
CA GLY A 97 -9.47 -5.27 14.50
C GLY A 97 -8.25 -4.37 14.66
N GLY A 98 -7.08 -4.93 14.41
CA GLY A 98 -5.80 -4.22 14.52
C GLY A 98 -5.63 -3.04 13.55
N ILE A 99 -6.54 -2.86 12.58
CA ILE A 99 -6.53 -1.72 11.67
C ILE A 99 -6.81 -0.40 12.41
N GLY A 100 -7.63 -0.41 13.45
CA GLY A 100 -7.89 0.76 14.28
C GLY A 100 -6.60 1.33 14.88
N GLY A 101 -5.80 0.49 15.52
CA GLY A 101 -4.51 0.90 16.09
C GLY A 101 -3.47 1.34 15.04
N LEU A 102 -3.55 0.80 13.82
CA LEU A 102 -2.76 1.30 12.69
C LEU A 102 -3.24 2.70 12.27
N ASN A 103 -4.54 2.90 12.16
CA ASN A 103 -5.11 4.18 11.76
C ASN A 103 -4.83 5.28 12.79
N GLU A 104 -4.91 4.98 14.10
CA GLU A 104 -4.49 5.91 15.16
C GLU A 104 -3.01 6.31 15.03
N PHE A 105 -2.14 5.34 14.78
CA PHE A 105 -0.72 5.58 14.57
C PHE A 105 -0.45 6.46 13.35
N LEU A 106 -1.08 6.16 12.22
CA LEU A 106 -0.96 6.94 10.98
C LEU A 106 -1.55 8.35 11.14
N ALA A 107 -2.69 8.48 11.82
CA ALA A 107 -3.33 9.76 12.12
C ALA A 107 -2.42 10.69 12.92
N GLY A 108 -1.68 10.14 13.91
CA GLY A 108 -0.69 10.90 14.68
C GLY A 108 0.46 11.43 13.83
N ILE A 109 0.87 10.73 12.77
CA ILE A 109 1.93 11.19 11.87
C ILE A 109 1.37 12.20 10.85
N LEU A 110 0.19 11.91 10.27
CA LEU A 110 -0.40 12.72 9.21
C LEU A 110 -1.09 13.98 9.74
N GLY A 111 -1.36 14.05 11.04
CA GLY A 111 -2.05 15.19 11.66
C GLY A 111 -3.56 15.24 11.34
N CYS A 112 -4.21 14.09 11.24
CA CYS A 112 -5.63 13.97 10.90
C CYS A 112 -6.37 13.05 11.87
N GLU A 113 -7.70 12.94 11.72
CA GLU A 113 -8.50 11.96 12.44
C GLU A 113 -8.28 10.54 11.90
N PRO A 114 -8.35 9.48 12.74
CA PRO A 114 -8.10 8.09 12.32
C PRO A 114 -8.98 7.63 11.14
N GLY A 115 -10.21 8.13 11.02
CA GLY A 115 -11.10 7.83 9.89
C GLY A 115 -10.70 8.47 8.56
N GLY A 116 -9.80 9.47 8.58
CA GLY A 116 -9.35 10.22 7.41
C GLY A 116 -7.99 9.78 6.85
N VAL A 117 -7.29 8.85 7.51
CA VAL A 117 -5.88 8.55 7.21
C VAL A 117 -5.60 8.15 5.76
N TYR A 118 -6.48 7.39 5.13
CA TYR A 118 -6.25 6.94 3.73
C TYR A 118 -6.50 8.07 2.73
N ARG A 119 -7.41 8.99 3.01
CA ARG A 119 -7.60 10.21 2.21
C ARG A 119 -6.38 11.13 2.32
N GLU A 120 -5.93 11.42 3.55
CA GLU A 120 -4.74 12.25 3.78
C GLU A 120 -3.48 11.63 3.13
N MET A 121 -3.36 10.30 3.19
CA MET A 121 -2.28 9.59 2.52
C MET A 121 -2.38 9.71 0.99
N GLU A 122 -3.58 9.62 0.41
CA GLU A 122 -3.79 9.84 -1.02
C GLU A 122 -3.43 11.26 -1.45
N GLU A 123 -3.81 12.26 -0.66
CA GLU A 123 -3.49 13.66 -0.92
C GLU A 123 -1.98 13.91 -0.85
N LEU A 124 -1.31 13.44 0.22
CA LEU A 124 0.13 13.56 0.38
C LEU A 124 0.89 12.90 -0.77
N LEU A 125 0.61 11.62 -1.03
CA LEU A 125 1.33 10.86 -2.04
C LEU A 125 0.99 11.32 -3.46
N GLY A 126 -0.27 11.70 -3.71
CA GLY A 126 -0.72 12.26 -4.99
C GLY A 126 -0.06 13.59 -5.34
N GLY A 127 0.30 14.40 -4.33
CA GLY A 127 1.10 15.61 -4.51
C GLY A 127 2.56 15.33 -4.92
N LEU A 128 3.08 14.16 -4.61
CA LEU A 128 4.46 13.75 -4.96
C LEU A 128 4.52 12.95 -6.26
N ILE A 129 3.58 12.01 -6.45
CA ILE A 129 3.49 11.14 -7.62
C ILE A 129 2.02 11.03 -8.02
N GLN A 130 1.65 11.60 -9.16
CA GLN A 130 0.28 11.52 -9.65
C GLN A 130 -0.12 10.06 -9.89
N ARG A 131 -1.17 9.60 -9.17
CA ARG A 131 -1.77 8.30 -9.43
C ARG A 131 -2.53 8.33 -10.75
N LYS A 132 -2.30 7.34 -11.59
CA LYS A 132 -2.96 7.20 -12.90
C LYS A 132 -4.07 6.15 -12.82
N PRO A 133 -5.17 6.26 -13.56
CA PRO A 133 -6.14 5.17 -13.68
C PRO A 133 -5.46 3.96 -14.36
N LEU A 134 -5.90 2.73 -14.02
CA LEU A 134 -5.26 1.51 -14.53
C LEU A 134 -5.28 1.43 -16.07
N ARG A 135 -6.32 1.98 -16.71
CA ARG A 135 -6.38 2.08 -18.18
C ARG A 135 -5.25 2.90 -18.79
N ALA A 136 -4.66 3.85 -18.05
CA ALA A 136 -3.53 4.64 -18.54
C ALA A 136 -2.24 3.84 -18.69
N TYR A 137 -2.16 2.66 -18.05
CA TYR A 137 -1.08 1.69 -18.24
C TYR A 137 -1.35 0.70 -19.37
N GLY A 138 -2.53 0.79 -20.02
CA GLY A 138 -2.93 -0.11 -21.09
C GLY A 138 -3.86 -1.25 -20.68
N MET A 139 -4.23 -1.32 -19.39
CA MET A 139 -5.18 -2.30 -18.89
C MET A 139 -6.54 -2.11 -19.54
N LYS A 140 -7.17 -3.19 -19.96
CA LYS A 140 -8.48 -3.18 -20.58
C LYS A 140 -9.56 -3.60 -19.58
N GLU A 141 -10.77 -3.10 -19.76
CA GLU A 141 -11.87 -3.37 -18.83
C GLU A 141 -12.23 -4.86 -18.76
N GLU A 142 -12.19 -5.55 -19.91
CA GLU A 142 -12.45 -6.99 -20.00
C GLU A 142 -11.41 -7.86 -19.26
N GLU A 143 -10.23 -7.32 -18.94
CA GLU A 143 -9.17 -8.03 -18.22
C GLU A 143 -9.37 -7.99 -16.70
N ILE A 144 -10.19 -7.07 -16.19
CA ILE A 144 -10.38 -6.86 -14.74
C ILE A 144 -10.77 -8.16 -14.05
N ARG A 145 -11.82 -8.83 -14.54
CA ARG A 145 -12.28 -10.09 -13.95
C ARG A 145 -11.24 -11.20 -14.08
N THR A 146 -10.54 -11.24 -15.19
CA THR A 146 -9.49 -12.23 -15.44
C THR A 146 -8.32 -12.06 -14.46
N PHE A 147 -7.87 -10.83 -14.25
CA PHE A 147 -6.79 -10.55 -13.28
C PHE A 147 -7.23 -10.83 -11.85
N ALA A 148 -8.44 -10.45 -11.45
CA ALA A 148 -8.95 -10.73 -10.12
C ALA A 148 -8.95 -12.24 -9.82
N LYS A 149 -9.45 -13.07 -10.74
CA LYS A 149 -9.43 -14.53 -10.63
C LYS A 149 -8.00 -15.09 -10.64
N SER A 150 -7.16 -14.63 -11.55
CA SER A 150 -5.77 -15.08 -11.64
C SER A 150 -5.00 -14.78 -10.35
N VAL A 151 -5.20 -13.60 -9.74
CA VAL A 151 -4.59 -13.25 -8.46
C VAL A 151 -5.10 -14.16 -7.36
N GLU A 152 -6.40 -14.42 -7.28
CA GLU A 152 -6.97 -15.34 -6.30
C GLU A 152 -6.37 -16.75 -6.42
N GLU A 153 -6.23 -17.25 -7.64
CA GLU A 153 -5.73 -18.60 -7.90
C GLU A 153 -4.21 -18.74 -7.66
N THR A 154 -3.43 -17.74 -8.11
CA THR A 154 -1.96 -17.86 -8.18
C THR A 154 -1.22 -17.19 -7.02
N GLN A 155 -1.85 -16.23 -6.32
CA GLN A 155 -1.19 -15.43 -5.28
C GLN A 155 -1.65 -15.75 -3.85
N GLN A 156 -2.11 -16.98 -3.61
CA GLN A 156 -2.58 -17.42 -2.30
C GLN A 156 -1.53 -17.23 -1.19
N ARG A 157 -0.24 -17.38 -1.51
CA ARG A 157 0.85 -17.14 -0.56
C ARG A 157 0.83 -15.71 0.00
N LEU A 158 0.50 -14.71 -0.83
CA LEU A 158 0.41 -13.31 -0.44
C LEU A 158 -0.96 -13.00 0.18
N LEU A 159 -2.04 -13.47 -0.43
CA LEU A 159 -3.39 -13.23 0.06
C LEU A 159 -3.57 -13.78 1.49
N ASN A 160 -2.98 -14.93 1.82
CA ASN A 160 -2.98 -15.51 3.16
C ASN A 160 -2.16 -14.71 4.20
N GLN A 161 -1.37 -13.71 3.77
CA GLN A 161 -0.70 -12.76 4.67
C GLN A 161 -1.52 -11.47 4.87
N SER A 162 -2.64 -11.32 4.18
CA SER A 162 -3.50 -10.15 4.29
C SER A 162 -4.22 -10.08 5.63
N TYR A 163 -4.62 -8.87 6.02
CA TYR A 163 -5.35 -8.62 7.26
C TYR A 163 -6.72 -9.31 7.29
N VAL A 164 -7.41 -9.30 6.16
CA VAL A 164 -8.67 -10.04 5.93
C VAL A 164 -8.53 -10.90 4.68
N LYS A 165 -9.38 -11.90 4.55
CA LYS A 165 -9.45 -12.71 3.34
C LYS A 165 -10.00 -11.87 2.19
N PHE A 166 -9.32 -11.93 1.05
CA PHE A 166 -9.72 -11.33 -0.22
C PHE A 166 -10.23 -12.41 -1.17
N THR A 167 -11.36 -12.15 -1.82
CA THR A 167 -11.92 -12.96 -2.89
C THR A 167 -11.68 -12.30 -4.25
N ALA A 168 -11.90 -13.02 -5.34
CA ALA A 168 -11.85 -12.43 -6.68
C ALA A 168 -12.86 -11.27 -6.83
N ASP A 169 -14.01 -11.34 -6.16
CA ASP A 169 -15.03 -10.28 -6.23
C ASP A 169 -14.54 -9.00 -5.52
N ASP A 170 -13.93 -9.10 -4.34
CA ASP A 170 -13.31 -7.97 -3.65
C ASP A 170 -12.24 -7.30 -4.53
N MET A 171 -11.41 -8.09 -5.17
CA MET A 171 -10.33 -7.60 -6.03
C MET A 171 -10.85 -6.99 -7.32
N GLU A 172 -11.89 -7.57 -7.92
CA GLU A 172 -12.57 -7.02 -9.10
C GLU A 172 -13.13 -5.63 -8.79
N GLU A 173 -13.78 -5.44 -7.62
CA GLU A 173 -14.31 -4.15 -7.20
C GLU A 173 -13.20 -3.09 -7.10
N ILE A 174 -12.07 -3.45 -6.48
CA ILE A 174 -10.91 -2.55 -6.39
C ILE A 174 -10.35 -2.21 -7.78
N TYR A 175 -10.18 -3.21 -8.66
CA TYR A 175 -9.72 -2.96 -10.03
C TYR A 175 -10.65 -2.02 -10.78
N ARG A 176 -11.98 -2.20 -10.68
CA ARG A 176 -12.97 -1.32 -11.31
C ARG A 176 -12.92 0.10 -10.77
N LYS A 177 -12.77 0.25 -9.46
CA LYS A 177 -12.64 1.56 -8.80
C LYS A 177 -11.42 2.34 -9.26
N LEU A 178 -10.34 1.63 -9.61
CA LEU A 178 -9.07 2.23 -10.02
C LEU A 178 -8.92 2.32 -11.57
N TYR A 179 -9.80 1.71 -12.34
CA TYR A 179 -9.79 1.71 -13.81
C TYR A 179 -10.20 3.07 -14.39
#